data_ee40b30508d66fc9fd2b710822c7c96a
#
_entry.id   ee40b30508d66fc9fd2b710822c7c96a
#
_cell.length_a   1.000
_cell.length_b   1.000
_cell.length_c   1.000
_cell.angle_alpha   90.00
_cell.angle_beta   90.00
_cell.angle_gamma   90.00
#
_symmetry.space_group_name_H-M   'P 1'
#
loop_
_entity.id
_entity.type
_entity.pdbx_description
1 polymer ?
#
loop_
_entity_poly.entity_id
_entity_poly.type
_entity_poly.pdbx_seq_one_letter_code
_entity_poly.pdbx_strand_id
1 'polypeptide(L)'
;QTCALPIFTAAVLPYMGRGSRVLEICSSAAFQPLPGFNVYAATKAFLLRYSRALRWEAAPRGIRVTAVCPGWIRTDFMDVARDTKNGRTVRSFPFAQRPETVARRALRNSRLLAVTTCGLPALVQRVASKFLPHCFIMACWEGLRRA
;
A
#
# COMPACT_ATOMS: atom_id res chain seq x y z
N GLN A 1 3.02 13.38 -4.41
CA GLN A 1 1.95 12.38 -4.21
C GLN A 1 1.74 12.03 -2.73
N THR A 2 2.78 11.94 -1.92
CA THR A 2 2.65 11.51 -0.52
C THR A 2 1.83 12.47 0.33
N CYS A 3 1.98 13.77 0.12
CA CYS A 3 1.20 14.80 0.83
C CYS A 3 -0.17 15.04 0.20
N ALA A 4 -0.33 14.82 -1.11
CA ALA A 4 -1.57 15.10 -1.82
C ALA A 4 -2.76 14.26 -1.30
N LEU A 5 -2.57 12.97 -1.07
CA LEU A 5 -3.63 12.09 -0.59
C LEU A 5 -4.14 12.48 0.81
N PRO A 6 -3.29 12.64 1.84
CA PRO A 6 -3.73 13.13 3.15
C PRO A 6 -4.36 14.52 3.12
N ILE A 7 -3.81 15.46 2.33
CA ILE A 7 -4.36 16.81 2.18
C ILE A 7 -5.76 16.74 1.56
N PHE A 8 -5.90 16.01 0.46
CA PHE A 8 -7.20 15.82 -0.19
C PHE A 8 -8.21 15.16 0.76
N THR A 9 -7.80 14.10 1.46
CA THR A 9 -8.65 13.42 2.42
C THR A 9 -9.08 14.35 3.54
N ALA A 10 -8.16 15.14 4.11
CA ALA A 10 -8.48 16.11 5.14
C ALA A 10 -9.46 17.19 4.64
N ALA A 11 -9.30 17.66 3.41
CA ALA A 11 -10.18 18.66 2.79
C ALA A 11 -11.60 18.11 2.54
N VAL A 12 -11.73 16.84 2.16
CA VAL A 12 -13.02 16.22 1.83
C VAL A 12 -13.73 15.66 3.06
N LEU A 13 -12.97 15.25 4.08
CA LEU A 13 -13.51 14.58 5.27
C LEU A 13 -14.65 15.36 5.97
N PRO A 14 -14.61 16.71 6.12
CA PRO A 14 -15.70 17.48 6.72
C PRO A 14 -17.04 17.29 6.03
N TYR A 15 -17.04 17.07 4.72
CA TYR A 15 -18.24 16.93 3.88
C TYR A 15 -18.77 15.47 3.82
N MET A 16 -18.08 14.52 4.43
CA MET A 16 -18.46 13.12 4.44
C MET A 16 -19.44 12.81 5.58
N GLY A 17 -20.50 12.06 5.27
CA GLY A 17 -21.50 11.62 6.23
C GLY A 17 -21.33 10.16 6.67
N ARG A 18 -22.21 9.72 7.58
CA ARG A 18 -22.30 8.34 8.07
C ARG A 18 -22.45 7.35 6.88
N GLY A 19 -21.68 6.27 6.91
CA GLY A 19 -21.64 5.24 5.88
C GLY A 19 -20.63 5.51 4.76
N SER A 20 -20.06 6.72 4.69
CA SER A 20 -18.99 7.05 3.74
C SER A 20 -17.74 6.20 3.97
N ARG A 21 -16.98 6.01 2.90
CA ARG A 21 -15.75 5.21 2.93
C ARG A 21 -14.60 5.93 2.20
N VAL A 22 -13.45 5.96 2.86
CA VAL A 22 -12.18 6.41 2.30
C VAL A 22 -11.30 5.20 2.03
N LEU A 23 -10.76 5.06 0.83
CA LEU A 23 -9.81 4.03 0.45
C LEU A 23 -8.50 4.71 0.06
N GLU A 24 -7.51 4.63 0.95
CA GLU A 24 -6.18 5.16 0.71
C GLU A 24 -5.32 4.13 -0.02
N ILE A 25 -4.88 4.47 -1.23
CA ILE A 25 -4.10 3.56 -2.06
C ILE A 25 -2.63 3.59 -1.62
N CYS A 26 -2.31 2.67 -0.72
CA CYS A 26 -0.97 2.41 -0.22
C CYS A 26 -0.18 1.47 -1.14
N SER A 27 0.58 0.56 -0.56
CA SER A 27 1.32 -0.53 -1.20
C SER A 27 1.72 -1.56 -0.16
N SER A 28 2.03 -2.79 -0.55
CA SER A 28 2.71 -3.75 0.30
C SER A 28 4.11 -3.28 0.72
N ALA A 29 4.73 -2.38 -0.04
CA ALA A 29 5.96 -1.67 0.31
C ALA A 29 5.86 -0.89 1.65
N ALA A 30 4.64 -0.59 2.12
CA ALA A 30 4.41 0.08 3.40
C ALA A 30 4.74 -0.78 4.63
N PHE A 31 4.91 -2.09 4.46
CA PHE A 31 5.10 -3.01 5.58
C PHE A 31 6.57 -3.14 6.03
N GLN A 32 7.51 -2.75 5.18
CA GLN A 32 8.94 -2.94 5.43
C GLN A 32 9.80 -1.95 4.65
N PRO A 33 11.05 -1.69 5.09
CA PRO A 33 12.01 -0.95 4.28
C PRO A 33 12.40 -1.75 3.04
N LEU A 34 12.56 -1.05 1.90
CA LEU A 34 12.93 -1.64 0.62
C LEU A 34 14.17 -0.93 0.05
N PRO A 35 15.37 -1.54 0.11
CA PRO A 35 16.54 -1.03 -0.58
C PRO A 35 16.28 -0.77 -2.06
N GLY A 36 16.71 0.40 -2.55
CA GLY A 36 16.42 0.86 -3.91
C GLY A 36 15.05 1.52 -4.11
N PHE A 37 14.12 1.32 -3.17
CA PHE A 37 12.79 1.95 -3.12
C PHE A 37 12.53 2.63 -1.77
N ASN A 38 13.58 3.11 -1.11
CA ASN A 38 13.52 3.63 0.25
C ASN A 38 12.52 4.77 0.43
N VAL A 39 12.58 5.80 -0.42
CA VAL A 39 11.65 6.93 -0.38
C VAL A 39 10.22 6.46 -0.65
N TYR A 40 10.02 5.62 -1.67
CA TYR A 40 8.71 5.06 -1.99
C TYR A 40 8.14 4.26 -0.80
N ALA A 41 8.91 3.35 -0.22
CA ALA A 41 8.48 2.55 0.93
C ALA A 41 8.16 3.44 2.14
N ALA A 42 8.99 4.44 2.43
CA ALA A 42 8.75 5.40 3.50
C ALA A 42 7.45 6.19 3.29
N THR A 43 7.20 6.67 2.07
CA THR A 43 5.96 7.40 1.75
C THR A 43 4.73 6.52 1.92
N LYS A 44 4.80 5.26 1.51
CA LYS A 44 3.69 4.31 1.65
C LYS A 44 3.49 3.86 3.11
N ALA A 45 4.56 3.77 3.90
CA ALA A 45 4.48 3.52 5.34
C ALA A 45 3.80 4.69 6.08
N PHE A 46 4.15 5.93 5.74
CA PHE A 46 3.47 7.13 6.24
C PHE A 46 1.95 7.04 5.95
N LEU A 47 1.57 6.81 4.70
CA LEU A 47 0.16 6.75 4.31
C LEU A 47 -0.59 5.62 5.02
N LEU A 48 0.03 4.46 5.22
CA LEU A 48 -0.54 3.35 5.98
C LEU A 48 -0.81 3.73 7.44
N ARG A 49 0.13 4.41 8.10
CA ARG A 49 -0.02 4.87 9.49
C ARG A 49 -1.10 5.93 9.60
N TYR A 50 -1.07 6.93 8.72
CA TYR A 50 -2.09 7.96 8.61
C TYR A 50 -3.49 7.36 8.46
N SER A 51 -3.70 6.48 7.50
CA SER A 51 -5.00 5.84 7.25
C SER A 51 -5.54 5.09 8.48
N ARG A 52 -4.65 4.43 9.22
CA ARG A 52 -5.04 3.68 10.42
C ARG A 52 -5.47 4.59 11.57
N ALA A 53 -4.75 5.70 11.79
CA ALA A 53 -5.12 6.70 12.78
C ALA A 53 -6.44 7.37 12.40
N LEU A 54 -6.55 7.85 11.16
CA LEU A 54 -7.75 8.50 10.65
C LEU A 54 -9.00 7.62 10.75
N ARG A 55 -8.86 6.30 10.60
CA ARG A 55 -9.97 5.36 10.80
C ARG A 55 -10.57 5.46 12.21
N TRP A 56 -9.73 5.60 13.23
CA TRP A 56 -10.19 5.77 14.62
C TRP A 56 -10.84 7.13 14.84
N GLU A 57 -10.24 8.18 14.31
CA GLU A 57 -10.74 9.54 14.41
C GLU A 57 -12.09 9.73 13.69
N ALA A 58 -12.27 9.09 12.54
CA ALA A 58 -13.48 9.18 11.73
C ALA A 58 -14.61 8.21 12.18
N ALA A 59 -14.28 7.20 12.99
CA ALA A 59 -15.22 6.17 13.42
C ALA A 59 -16.47 6.72 14.15
N PRO A 60 -16.39 7.71 15.08
CA PRO A 60 -17.57 8.28 15.73
C PRO A 60 -18.56 8.90 14.74
N ARG A 61 -18.06 9.41 13.61
CA ARG A 61 -18.89 9.96 12.52
C ARG A 61 -19.48 8.88 11.60
N GLY A 62 -19.18 7.60 11.86
CA GLY A 62 -19.62 6.48 11.03
C GLY A 62 -18.91 6.40 9.67
N ILE A 63 -17.77 7.06 9.51
CA ILE A 63 -16.93 7.03 8.30
C ILE A 63 -15.90 5.92 8.45
N ARG A 64 -15.69 5.14 7.39
CA ARG A 64 -14.71 4.05 7.37
C ARG A 64 -13.52 4.40 6.51
N VAL A 65 -12.32 4.26 7.05
CA VAL A 65 -11.07 4.45 6.31
C VAL A 65 -10.36 3.11 6.18
N THR A 66 -9.86 2.80 4.99
CA THR A 66 -9.17 1.55 4.68
C THR A 66 -7.89 1.83 3.89
N ALA A 67 -6.76 1.39 4.41
CA ALA A 67 -5.51 1.35 3.67
C ALA A 67 -5.52 0.14 2.72
N VAL A 68 -5.42 0.38 1.43
CA VAL A 68 -5.33 -0.65 0.39
C VAL A 68 -3.86 -0.88 0.08
N CYS A 69 -3.34 -2.05 0.44
CA CYS A 69 -1.93 -2.41 0.32
C CYS A 69 -1.75 -3.55 -0.69
N PRO A 70 -1.85 -3.29 -1.99
CA PRO A 70 -1.61 -4.30 -3.02
C PRO A 70 -0.11 -4.60 -3.16
N GLY A 71 0.19 -5.76 -3.72
CA GLY A 71 1.48 -6.06 -4.32
C GLY A 71 1.60 -5.42 -5.71
N TRP A 72 2.22 -6.12 -6.66
CA TRP A 72 2.32 -5.64 -8.03
C TRP A 72 0.95 -5.61 -8.71
N ILE A 73 0.65 -4.51 -9.41
CA ILE A 73 -0.56 -4.35 -10.23
C ILE A 73 -0.12 -4.07 -11.66
N ARG A 74 -0.76 -4.71 -12.63
CA ARG A 74 -0.52 -4.49 -14.08
C ARG A 74 -1.04 -3.11 -14.48
N THR A 75 -0.18 -2.12 -14.42
CA THR A 75 -0.42 -0.72 -14.78
C THR A 75 0.85 -0.14 -15.40
N ASP A 76 0.77 1.03 -16.01
CA ASP A 76 1.90 1.78 -16.56
C ASP A 76 3.00 2.07 -15.52
N PHE A 77 2.67 1.99 -14.21
CA PHE A 77 3.67 2.06 -13.15
C PHE A 77 4.74 0.98 -13.24
N MET A 78 4.42 -0.18 -13.81
CA MET A 78 5.41 -1.25 -14.02
C MET A 78 6.48 -0.82 -15.02
N ASP A 79 6.11 -0.06 -16.05
CA ASP A 79 7.06 0.43 -17.06
C ASP A 79 7.97 1.51 -16.44
N VAL A 80 7.40 2.39 -15.64
CA VAL A 80 8.19 3.36 -14.83
C VAL A 80 9.13 2.66 -13.85
N ALA A 81 8.71 1.55 -13.24
CA ALA A 81 9.56 0.79 -12.31
C ALA A 81 10.68 0.02 -13.00
N ARG A 82 10.52 -0.30 -14.29
CA ARG A 82 11.56 -0.90 -15.14
C ARG A 82 12.61 0.12 -15.58
N ASP A 83 12.17 1.35 -15.89
CA ASP A 83 13.02 2.42 -16.41
C ASP A 83 13.29 3.48 -15.34
N THR A 84 14.02 3.10 -14.28
CA THR A 84 14.45 4.08 -13.30
C THR A 84 15.83 4.64 -13.66
N LYS A 85 15.94 5.97 -13.75
CA LYS A 85 17.18 6.72 -14.07
C LYS A 85 18.37 6.35 -13.17
N ASN A 86 18.16 5.64 -12.08
CA ASN A 86 19.19 5.24 -11.11
C ASN A 86 19.77 3.82 -11.34
N GLY A 87 19.49 3.19 -12.47
CA GLY A 87 20.05 1.87 -12.82
C GLY A 87 19.61 0.70 -11.94
N ARG A 88 18.68 0.93 -11.02
CA ARG A 88 18.17 -0.08 -10.09
C ARG A 88 16.76 -0.50 -10.51
N THR A 89 16.67 -1.18 -11.63
CA THR A 89 15.40 -1.64 -12.18
C THR A 89 14.91 -2.91 -11.49
N VAL A 90 13.60 -3.02 -11.30
CA VAL A 90 12.95 -4.30 -10.98
C VAL A 90 12.68 -5.00 -12.29
N ARG A 91 13.31 -6.16 -12.51
CA ARG A 91 13.19 -6.92 -13.75
C ARG A 91 11.96 -7.83 -13.79
N SER A 92 11.52 -8.30 -12.62
CA SER A 92 10.44 -9.28 -12.51
C SER A 92 9.32 -8.78 -11.59
N PHE A 93 8.08 -8.97 -12.02
CA PHE A 93 6.87 -8.62 -11.27
C PHE A 93 6.02 -9.87 -11.02
N PRO A 94 6.50 -10.79 -10.17
CA PRO A 94 5.79 -12.04 -9.94
C PRO A 94 4.42 -11.76 -9.33
N PHE A 95 3.42 -12.54 -9.76
CA PHE A 95 2.04 -12.45 -9.25
C PHE A 95 1.36 -11.09 -9.43
N ALA A 96 1.73 -10.33 -10.45
CA ALA A 96 1.09 -9.05 -10.76
C ALA A 96 -0.41 -9.25 -11.03
N GLN A 97 -1.24 -8.50 -10.32
CA GLN A 97 -2.70 -8.60 -10.35
C GLN A 97 -3.31 -7.59 -11.34
N ARG A 98 -4.52 -7.90 -11.82
CA ARG A 98 -5.30 -6.95 -12.61
C ARG A 98 -5.86 -5.83 -11.72
N PRO A 99 -5.87 -4.55 -12.17
CA PRO A 99 -6.40 -3.43 -11.42
C PRO A 99 -7.83 -3.64 -10.94
N GLU A 100 -8.69 -4.23 -11.79
CA GLU A 100 -10.10 -4.47 -11.48
C GLU A 100 -10.28 -5.46 -10.32
N THR A 101 -9.40 -6.47 -10.24
CA THR A 101 -9.42 -7.45 -9.14
C THR A 101 -9.05 -6.78 -7.82
N VAL A 102 -8.04 -5.91 -7.85
CA VAL A 102 -7.62 -5.13 -6.68
C VAL A 102 -8.71 -4.19 -6.23
N ALA A 103 -9.31 -3.42 -7.15
CA ALA A 103 -10.38 -2.48 -6.87
C ALA A 103 -11.61 -3.18 -6.25
N ARG A 104 -12.06 -4.27 -6.87
CA ARG A 104 -13.21 -5.06 -6.38
C ARG A 104 -12.95 -5.60 -4.95
N ARG A 105 -11.75 -6.11 -4.69
CA ARG A 105 -11.37 -6.61 -3.36
C ARG A 105 -11.28 -5.48 -2.34
N ALA A 106 -10.70 -4.34 -2.71
CA ALA A 106 -10.59 -3.17 -1.87
C ALA A 106 -11.98 -2.65 -1.46
N LEU A 107 -12.89 -2.49 -2.42
CA LEU A 107 -14.27 -2.05 -2.18
C LEU A 107 -15.02 -3.01 -1.26
N ARG A 108 -14.90 -4.32 -1.48
CA ARG A 108 -15.54 -5.32 -0.61
C ARG A 108 -15.01 -5.26 0.81
N ASN A 109 -13.68 -5.26 0.96
CA ASN A 109 -13.02 -5.32 2.26
C ASN A 109 -13.11 -4.01 3.05
N SER A 110 -13.29 -2.86 2.38
CA SER A 110 -13.44 -1.55 3.04
C SER A 110 -14.65 -1.45 3.96
N ARG A 111 -15.59 -2.38 3.85
CA ARG A 111 -16.74 -2.48 4.76
C ARG A 111 -16.33 -2.87 6.18
N LEU A 112 -15.25 -3.66 6.34
CA LEU A 112 -14.87 -4.24 7.63
C LEU A 112 -13.40 -3.97 7.99
N LEU A 113 -12.48 -4.03 7.03
CA LEU A 113 -11.05 -4.05 7.30
C LEU A 113 -10.43 -2.66 7.32
N ALA A 114 -9.55 -2.42 8.30
CA ALA A 114 -8.72 -1.22 8.37
C ALA A 114 -7.56 -1.25 7.34
N VAL A 115 -7.07 -2.44 7.04
CA VAL A 115 -6.00 -2.67 6.06
C VAL A 115 -6.38 -3.86 5.20
N THR A 116 -6.36 -3.70 3.89
CA THR A 116 -6.57 -4.80 2.96
C THR A 116 -5.33 -5.04 2.12
N THR A 117 -4.87 -6.29 2.07
CA THR A 117 -3.86 -6.76 1.14
C THR A 117 -4.53 -7.43 -0.04
N CYS A 118 -3.95 -7.28 -1.21
CA CYS A 118 -4.44 -7.92 -2.42
C CYS A 118 -3.41 -8.95 -2.89
N GLY A 119 -3.82 -10.22 -2.87
CA GLY A 119 -2.98 -11.36 -3.22
C GLY A 119 -2.21 -11.98 -2.06
N LEU A 120 -1.88 -13.27 -2.23
CA LEU A 120 -1.15 -14.06 -1.24
C LEU A 120 0.24 -13.50 -0.95
N PRO A 121 1.05 -13.08 -1.95
CA PRO A 121 2.37 -12.52 -1.68
C PRO A 121 2.35 -11.28 -0.77
N ALA A 122 1.42 -10.35 -1.00
CA ALA A 122 1.27 -9.17 -0.16
C ALA A 122 0.81 -9.51 1.28
N LEU A 123 0.02 -10.57 1.44
CA LEU A 123 -0.38 -11.07 2.75
C LEU A 123 0.80 -11.71 3.48
N VAL A 124 1.56 -12.57 2.80
CA VAL A 124 2.78 -13.19 3.36
C VAL A 124 3.78 -12.12 3.77
N GLN A 125 4.04 -11.14 2.91
CA GLN A 125 4.91 -10.00 3.21
C GLN A 125 4.45 -9.23 4.47
N ARG A 126 3.14 -8.97 4.58
CA ARG A 126 2.55 -8.28 5.75
C ARG A 126 2.74 -9.08 7.03
N VAL A 127 2.59 -10.40 6.98
CA VAL A 127 2.78 -11.27 8.15
C VAL A 127 4.27 -11.38 8.48
N ALA A 128 5.12 -11.65 7.49
CA ALA A 128 6.55 -11.77 7.67
C ALA A 128 7.17 -10.51 8.29
N SER A 129 6.75 -9.32 7.81
CA SER A 129 7.25 -8.03 8.33
C SER A 129 6.90 -7.75 9.80
N LYS A 130 6.01 -8.53 10.41
CA LYS A 130 5.68 -8.42 11.84
C LYS A 130 6.57 -9.28 12.73
N PHE A 131 7.04 -10.41 12.22
CA PHE A 131 7.69 -11.43 13.01
C PHE A 131 9.16 -11.61 12.67
N LEU A 132 9.58 -11.26 11.45
CA LEU A 132 10.95 -11.39 11.01
C LEU A 132 11.72 -10.08 11.16
N PRO A 133 13.01 -10.14 11.51
CA PRO A 133 13.87 -8.97 11.51
C PRO A 133 13.93 -8.31 10.13
N HIS A 134 13.89 -6.98 10.09
CA HIS A 134 13.89 -6.25 8.82
C HIS A 134 15.14 -6.50 7.98
N CYS A 135 16.30 -6.75 8.61
CA CYS A 135 17.54 -7.10 7.89
C CYS A 135 17.37 -8.37 7.04
N PHE A 136 16.69 -9.39 7.56
CA PHE A 136 16.40 -10.61 6.81
C PHE A 136 15.49 -10.36 5.62
N ILE A 137 14.41 -9.59 5.84
CA ILE A 137 13.45 -9.26 4.78
C ILE A 137 14.11 -8.40 3.69
N MET A 138 14.97 -7.45 4.07
CA MET A 138 15.75 -6.65 3.11
C MET A 138 16.70 -7.51 2.27
N ALA A 139 17.36 -8.50 2.88
CA ALA A 139 18.22 -9.43 2.16
C ALA A 139 17.43 -10.28 1.15
N CYS A 140 16.26 -10.81 1.55
CA CYS A 140 15.37 -11.51 0.63
C CYS A 140 14.90 -10.62 -0.52
N TRP A 141 14.55 -9.37 -0.24
CA TRP A 141 14.17 -8.40 -1.27
C TRP A 141 15.31 -8.14 -2.25
N GLU A 142 16.54 -7.92 -1.75
CA GLU A 142 17.71 -7.70 -2.63
C GLU A 142 17.96 -8.91 -3.54
N GLY A 143 17.80 -10.14 -3.04
CA GLY A 143 17.88 -11.35 -3.84
C GLY A 143 16.83 -11.36 -4.97
N LEU A 144 15.57 -11.10 -4.62
CA LEU A 144 14.46 -11.07 -5.59
C LEU A 144 14.60 -9.95 -6.64
N ARG A 145 15.17 -8.80 -6.24
CA ARG A 145 15.35 -7.66 -7.14
C ARG A 145 16.46 -7.90 -8.17
N ARG A 146 17.46 -8.69 -7.83
CA ARG A 146 18.61 -9.00 -8.68
C ARG A 146 18.34 -10.19 -9.63
N ALA A 147 17.46 -11.10 -9.25
CA ALA A 147 17.01 -12.21 -10.08
C ALA A 147 16.11 -11.73 -11.23
#